data_2759edcde1e0bdf028a6cbd9f40255fb
#
_entry.id   2759edcde1e0bdf028a6cbd9f40255fb
#
_cell.length_a   1.000
_cell.length_b   1.000
_cell.length_c   1.000
_cell.angle_alpha   90.00
_cell.angle_beta   90.00
_cell.angle_gamma   90.00
#
_symmetry.space_group_name_H-M   'P 1'
#
loop_
_entity.id
_entity.type
_entity.pdbx_description
1 polymer ?
#
loop_
_entity_poly.entity_id
_entity_poly.type
_entity_poly.pdbx_seq_one_letter_code
_entity_poly.pdbx_strand_id
1 'polypeptide(L)'
;MKWNAFDKPCAEQSSLKLCHGEKGFHEVKLFSIDDMKFNEITKKWESPFWHPAVTTDAVVFGFDKEDRSLQVLLIRRGNAKPGEAPAFEGYWALPGGFLQKEETTDECVHRELFEESSMKLFNNESGIRPEFIEQLKTYSARGRDPREFVITVAYYALVKKEKYEIKGGDDAVEARWFPVDVLPELKIAFDHAQIIQDAVEKLRERIHFEPIGFHLLDKEFTMPQLQNIYIAILDPSEEDKNLRDRRNFPKKMLKLGYIRETGKKLTGNPYRSPKLYTFDEEAYAAAKKIGMRLEF
;
A
#
# COMPACT_ATOMS: atom_id res chain seq x y z
N MET A 1 -21.61 9.72 -15.05
CA MET A 1 -22.28 10.16 -16.30
C MET A 1 -22.68 8.92 -17.07
N LYS A 2 -23.98 8.73 -17.34
CA LYS A 2 -24.43 7.63 -18.21
C LYS A 2 -24.05 8.00 -19.63
N TRP A 3 -23.11 7.28 -20.23
CA TRP A 3 -22.82 7.39 -21.64
C TRP A 3 -24.06 6.96 -22.44
N ASN A 4 -24.56 7.80 -23.34
CA ASN A 4 -25.48 7.36 -24.35
C ASN A 4 -24.71 6.43 -25.29
N ALA A 5 -25.23 5.24 -25.53
CA ALA A 5 -24.58 4.18 -26.32
C ALA A 5 -24.25 4.57 -27.76
N PHE A 6 -24.59 5.78 -28.19
CA PHE A 6 -24.45 6.28 -29.56
C PHE A 6 -23.45 7.43 -29.72
N ASP A 7 -22.92 8.00 -28.61
CA ASP A 7 -21.98 9.10 -28.73
C ASP A 7 -20.56 8.57 -28.92
N LYS A 8 -19.95 8.88 -30.06
CA LYS A 8 -18.51 8.66 -30.27
C LYS A 8 -17.76 9.56 -29.29
N PRO A 9 -16.85 9.02 -28.49
CA PRO A 9 -16.06 9.84 -27.56
C PRO A 9 -15.29 10.91 -28.33
N CYS A 10 -15.24 12.13 -27.82
CA CYS A 10 -14.57 13.26 -28.46
C CYS A 10 -13.07 13.00 -28.60
N ALA A 11 -12.56 13.06 -29.82
CA ALA A 11 -11.13 12.86 -30.10
C ALA A 11 -10.36 14.15 -29.83
N GLU A 12 -9.82 14.31 -28.64
CA GLU A 12 -8.77 15.31 -28.38
C GLU A 12 -7.42 14.61 -28.26
N GLN A 13 -6.53 14.94 -29.17
CA GLN A 13 -5.12 14.51 -29.36
C GLN A 13 -4.89 13.15 -30.03
N SER A 14 -4.69 13.19 -31.36
CA SER A 14 -4.36 12.02 -32.19
C SER A 14 -2.86 11.68 -32.30
N SER A 15 -1.97 12.47 -31.73
CA SER A 15 -0.53 12.22 -31.81
C SER A 15 0.28 12.82 -30.66
N LEU A 16 1.32 12.12 -30.22
CA LEU A 16 2.30 12.57 -29.23
C LEU A 16 3.66 12.75 -29.91
N LYS A 17 4.27 13.92 -29.74
CA LYS A 17 5.66 14.16 -30.19
C LYS A 17 6.63 13.66 -29.15
N LEU A 18 7.30 12.56 -29.41
CA LEU A 18 8.37 12.04 -28.57
C LEU A 18 9.72 12.56 -29.03
N CYS A 19 10.46 13.18 -28.11
CA CYS A 19 11.82 13.63 -28.36
C CYS A 19 12.80 12.47 -28.12
N HIS A 20 13.49 12.00 -29.15
CA HIS A 20 14.53 10.98 -29.06
C HIS A 20 15.85 11.61 -29.52
N GLY A 21 16.64 12.15 -28.57
CA GLY A 21 18.00 12.62 -28.80
C GLY A 21 18.18 13.65 -29.95
N GLU A 22 19.39 13.81 -30.43
CA GLU A 22 19.76 14.79 -31.45
C GLU A 22 19.22 14.56 -32.88
N LYS A 23 18.35 13.58 -33.10
CA LYS A 23 17.86 13.15 -34.44
C LYS A 23 16.41 13.52 -34.77
N GLY A 24 15.82 14.47 -34.07
CA GLY A 24 14.49 14.99 -34.44
C GLY A 24 13.32 14.37 -33.74
N PHE A 25 12.15 14.97 -33.94
CA PHE A 25 10.88 14.49 -33.40
C PHE A 25 10.28 13.41 -34.32
N HIS A 26 10.00 12.24 -33.76
CA HIS A 26 9.14 11.27 -34.43
C HIS A 26 7.71 11.44 -33.91
N GLU A 27 6.78 11.62 -34.84
CA GLU A 27 5.36 11.63 -34.53
C GLU A 27 4.91 10.17 -34.37
N VAL A 28 4.53 9.80 -33.15
CA VAL A 28 3.94 8.48 -32.88
C VAL A 28 2.42 8.64 -32.92
N LYS A 29 1.77 7.93 -33.84
CA LYS A 29 0.32 7.87 -33.87
C LYS A 29 -0.13 7.20 -32.59
N LEU A 30 -0.80 7.97 -31.72
CA LEU A 30 -1.46 7.40 -30.56
C LEU A 30 -2.62 6.54 -31.01
N PHE A 31 -2.91 5.49 -30.22
CA PHE A 31 -4.14 4.73 -30.40
C PHE A 31 -5.32 5.69 -30.29
N SER A 32 -6.03 5.83 -31.39
CA SER A 32 -7.17 6.72 -31.48
C SER A 32 -8.45 5.92 -31.24
N ILE A 33 -9.43 6.60 -30.67
CA ILE A 33 -10.82 6.10 -30.61
C ILE A 33 -11.36 5.68 -31.99
N ASP A 34 -10.81 6.29 -33.08
CA ASP A 34 -11.14 5.90 -34.44
C ASP A 34 -10.64 4.49 -34.83
N ASP A 35 -9.66 3.95 -34.09
CA ASP A 35 -9.18 2.58 -34.27
C ASP A 35 -10.08 1.54 -33.60
N MET A 36 -11.05 1.96 -32.77
CA MET A 36 -12.03 1.09 -32.12
C MET A 36 -13.14 0.69 -33.11
N LYS A 37 -13.64 -0.53 -32.97
CA LYS A 37 -14.77 -1.04 -33.68
C LYS A 37 -16.02 -1.10 -32.82
N PHE A 38 -17.14 -0.61 -33.33
CA PHE A 38 -18.40 -0.77 -32.62
C PHE A 38 -18.92 -2.20 -32.82
N ASN A 39 -19.14 -2.89 -31.71
CA ASN A 39 -19.73 -4.23 -31.72
C ASN A 39 -21.26 -4.11 -31.60
N GLU A 40 -21.96 -4.46 -32.64
CA GLU A 40 -23.43 -4.38 -32.74
C GLU A 40 -24.14 -5.32 -31.75
N ILE A 41 -23.49 -6.42 -31.36
CA ILE A 41 -24.04 -7.41 -30.42
C ILE A 41 -23.95 -6.90 -28.99
N THR A 42 -22.73 -6.49 -28.56
CA THR A 42 -22.47 -6.01 -27.21
C THR A 42 -22.86 -4.56 -27.00
N LYS A 43 -23.16 -3.82 -28.13
CA LYS A 43 -23.42 -2.38 -28.13
C LYS A 43 -22.31 -1.55 -27.48
N LYS A 44 -21.05 -2.00 -27.63
CA LYS A 44 -19.85 -1.34 -27.09
C LYS A 44 -18.82 -1.08 -28.19
N TRP A 45 -18.01 -0.05 -27.98
CA TRP A 45 -16.80 0.18 -28.76
C TRP A 45 -15.69 -0.75 -28.25
N GLU A 46 -15.11 -1.55 -29.12
CA GLU A 46 -14.10 -2.56 -28.81
C GLU A 46 -12.78 -2.22 -29.49
N SER A 47 -11.70 -2.36 -28.73
CA SER A 47 -10.34 -2.30 -29.26
C SER A 47 -10.07 -3.51 -30.15
N PRO A 48 -9.25 -3.37 -31.22
CA PRO A 48 -8.77 -4.51 -32.00
C PRO A 48 -7.84 -5.44 -31.21
N PHE A 49 -7.36 -4.96 -30.06
CA PHE A 49 -6.47 -5.72 -29.16
C PHE A 49 -7.27 -6.29 -28.00
N TRP A 50 -6.88 -7.47 -27.56
CA TRP A 50 -7.41 -8.05 -26.32
C TRP A 50 -6.89 -7.28 -25.11
N HIS A 51 -7.76 -6.99 -24.17
CA HIS A 51 -7.43 -6.31 -22.94
C HIS A 51 -7.86 -7.14 -21.73
N PRO A 52 -6.98 -7.37 -20.75
CA PRO A 52 -7.40 -7.87 -19.46
C PRO A 52 -8.15 -6.78 -18.70
N ALA A 53 -8.98 -7.18 -17.75
CA ALA A 53 -9.41 -6.25 -16.72
C ALA A 53 -8.23 -5.93 -15.81
N VAL A 54 -8.14 -4.68 -15.36
CA VAL A 54 -7.08 -4.22 -14.45
C VAL A 54 -7.71 -3.80 -13.12
N THR A 55 -7.13 -4.27 -12.03
CA THR A 55 -7.50 -3.87 -10.65
C THR A 55 -6.29 -3.34 -9.91
N THR A 56 -6.54 -2.71 -8.78
CA THR A 56 -5.52 -2.43 -7.78
C THR A 56 -5.91 -3.05 -6.44
N ASP A 57 -4.94 -3.52 -5.68
CA ASP A 57 -5.13 -4.06 -4.33
C ASP A 57 -4.14 -3.39 -3.37
N ALA A 58 -4.59 -2.99 -2.17
CA ALA A 58 -3.77 -2.31 -1.17
C ALA A 58 -3.49 -3.19 0.04
N VAL A 59 -2.23 -3.54 0.28
CA VAL A 59 -1.78 -4.14 1.55
C VAL A 59 -1.42 -3.01 2.51
N VAL A 60 -2.34 -2.63 3.39
CA VAL A 60 -2.12 -1.55 4.34
C VAL A 60 -1.70 -2.14 5.68
N PHE A 61 -0.46 -1.85 6.08
CA PHE A 61 0.07 -2.26 7.37
C PHE A 61 -0.04 -1.16 8.42
N GLY A 62 -0.46 -1.55 9.61
CA GLY A 62 -0.43 -0.76 10.83
C GLY A 62 0.30 -1.48 11.95
N PHE A 63 0.67 -0.77 13.00
CA PHE A 63 1.27 -1.37 14.18
C PHE A 63 0.35 -1.21 15.38
N ASP A 64 0.05 -2.30 16.07
CA ASP A 64 -0.69 -2.27 17.33
C ASP A 64 0.27 -2.10 18.49
N LYS A 65 0.06 -1.02 19.27
CA LYS A 65 0.95 -0.67 20.40
C LYS A 65 0.71 -1.55 21.63
N GLU A 66 -0.50 -2.06 21.81
CA GLU A 66 -0.89 -2.91 22.95
C GLU A 66 -0.39 -4.34 22.74
N ASP A 67 -0.76 -4.94 21.62
CA ASP A 67 -0.36 -6.31 21.26
C ASP A 67 1.06 -6.38 20.68
N ARG A 68 1.66 -5.24 20.34
CA ARG A 68 2.98 -5.13 19.70
C ARG A 68 3.09 -5.96 18.42
N SER A 69 2.03 -6.03 17.67
CA SER A 69 1.92 -6.82 16.46
C SER A 69 1.82 -5.97 15.21
N LEU A 70 2.38 -6.47 14.11
CA LEU A 70 2.12 -5.95 12.77
C LEU A 70 0.72 -6.40 12.34
N GLN A 71 -0.10 -5.45 11.91
CA GLN A 71 -1.46 -5.70 11.48
C GLN A 71 -1.66 -5.30 10.03
N VAL A 72 -2.58 -5.98 9.36
CA VAL A 72 -3.03 -5.68 8.00
C VAL A 72 -4.52 -5.33 8.00
N LEU A 73 -4.88 -4.34 7.21
CA LEU A 73 -6.27 -3.97 6.98
C LEU A 73 -6.90 -4.92 5.96
N LEU A 74 -8.00 -5.54 6.33
CA LEU A 74 -8.85 -6.32 5.42
C LEU A 74 -10.27 -5.79 5.43
N ILE A 75 -10.95 -5.98 4.32
CA ILE A 75 -12.38 -5.76 4.16
C ILE A 75 -13.11 -7.09 4.06
N ARG A 76 -14.35 -7.15 4.50
CA ARG A 76 -15.22 -8.29 4.33
C ARG A 76 -16.12 -8.07 3.13
N ARG A 77 -15.99 -8.93 2.14
CA ARG A 77 -16.76 -8.83 0.90
C ARG A 77 -18.26 -9.03 1.17
N GLY A 78 -19.05 -8.13 0.63
CA GLY A 78 -20.50 -8.22 0.63
C GLY A 78 -21.04 -9.22 -0.40
N ASN A 79 -22.34 -9.19 -0.60
CA ASN A 79 -22.98 -9.96 -1.65
C ASN A 79 -22.77 -9.28 -3.00
N ALA A 80 -22.68 -10.07 -4.07
CA ALA A 80 -22.62 -9.54 -5.43
C ALA A 80 -23.81 -8.62 -5.74
N LYS A 81 -23.56 -7.52 -6.42
CA LYS A 81 -24.62 -6.64 -6.92
C LYS A 81 -25.45 -7.36 -7.98
N PRO A 82 -26.73 -7.00 -8.19
CA PRO A 82 -27.55 -7.56 -9.26
C PRO A 82 -26.87 -7.44 -10.63
N GLY A 83 -26.62 -8.56 -11.28
CA GLY A 83 -25.95 -8.61 -12.59
C GLY A 83 -24.43 -8.85 -12.54
N GLU A 84 -23.84 -8.90 -11.35
CA GLU A 84 -22.46 -9.29 -11.15
C GLU A 84 -22.33 -10.78 -10.83
N ALA A 85 -21.23 -11.40 -11.27
CA ALA A 85 -20.91 -12.77 -10.90
C ALA A 85 -20.47 -12.84 -9.43
N PRO A 86 -21.10 -13.67 -8.57
CA PRO A 86 -20.70 -13.81 -7.20
C PRO A 86 -19.29 -14.40 -7.12
N ALA A 87 -18.45 -13.82 -6.28
CA ALA A 87 -17.11 -14.35 -6.03
C ALA A 87 -16.67 -14.03 -4.60
N PHE A 88 -16.44 -15.09 -3.81
CA PHE A 88 -15.90 -15.00 -2.44
C PHE A 88 -16.74 -14.14 -1.48
N GLU A 89 -18.08 -14.22 -1.54
CA GLU A 89 -18.96 -13.52 -0.62
C GLU A 89 -18.68 -13.93 0.84
N GLY A 90 -18.59 -12.94 1.73
CA GLY A 90 -18.28 -13.14 3.14
C GLY A 90 -16.82 -13.49 3.47
N TYR A 91 -15.94 -13.60 2.47
CA TYR A 91 -14.50 -13.75 2.66
C TYR A 91 -13.84 -12.40 2.97
N TRP A 92 -12.69 -12.46 3.63
CA TRP A 92 -11.83 -11.30 3.81
C TRP A 92 -11.01 -11.06 2.55
N ALA A 93 -10.76 -9.80 2.23
CA ALA A 93 -10.00 -9.39 1.05
C ALA A 93 -9.16 -8.16 1.35
N LEU A 94 -8.18 -7.89 0.51
CA LEU A 94 -7.53 -6.59 0.46
C LEU A 94 -8.52 -5.54 -0.04
N PRO A 95 -8.48 -4.30 0.45
CA PRO A 95 -9.14 -3.18 -0.20
C PRO A 95 -8.63 -3.03 -1.63
N GLY A 96 -9.55 -2.91 -2.59
CA GLY A 96 -9.17 -2.81 -3.99
C GLY A 96 -10.32 -3.07 -4.95
N GLY A 97 -10.14 -2.64 -6.20
CA GLY A 97 -11.16 -2.79 -7.23
C GLY A 97 -10.67 -2.41 -8.61
N PHE A 98 -11.62 -2.31 -9.54
CA PHE A 98 -11.33 -2.13 -10.94
C PHE A 98 -10.89 -0.70 -11.27
N LEU A 99 -9.84 -0.62 -12.11
CA LEU A 99 -9.38 0.63 -12.69
C LEU A 99 -10.51 1.27 -13.52
N GLN A 100 -10.83 2.51 -13.22
CA GLN A 100 -11.80 3.29 -13.99
C GLN A 100 -11.12 3.97 -15.18
N LYS A 101 -11.94 4.34 -16.17
CA LYS A 101 -11.46 5.15 -17.29
C LYS A 101 -10.98 6.51 -16.75
N GLU A 102 -9.84 6.96 -17.24
CA GLU A 102 -9.26 8.27 -16.92
C GLU A 102 -8.61 8.38 -15.52
N GLU A 103 -8.39 7.26 -14.81
CA GLU A 103 -7.60 7.23 -13.60
C GLU A 103 -6.32 6.40 -13.78
N THR A 104 -5.28 6.75 -13.07
CA THR A 104 -4.05 5.95 -12.94
C THR A 104 -4.22 4.86 -11.89
N THR A 105 -3.33 3.86 -11.86
CA THR A 105 -3.34 2.84 -10.80
C THR A 105 -3.12 3.44 -9.40
N ASP A 106 -2.35 4.53 -9.31
CA ASP A 106 -2.14 5.25 -8.04
C ASP A 106 -3.44 5.92 -7.57
N GLU A 107 -4.19 6.56 -8.48
CA GLU A 107 -5.50 7.16 -8.15
C GLU A 107 -6.53 6.08 -7.80
N CYS A 108 -6.56 4.98 -8.54
CA CYS A 108 -7.45 3.85 -8.29
C CYS A 108 -7.26 3.28 -6.88
N VAL A 109 -6.02 2.96 -6.49
CA VAL A 109 -5.76 2.37 -5.17
C VAL A 109 -6.19 3.31 -4.03
N HIS A 110 -6.05 4.62 -4.20
CA HIS A 110 -6.49 5.59 -3.21
C HIS A 110 -8.02 5.70 -3.14
N ARG A 111 -8.70 5.70 -4.28
CA ARG A 111 -10.16 5.74 -4.36
C ARG A 111 -10.76 4.51 -3.72
N GLU A 112 -10.32 3.31 -4.13
CA GLU A 112 -10.83 2.04 -3.60
C GLU A 112 -10.60 1.91 -2.08
N LEU A 113 -9.40 2.28 -1.62
CA LEU A 113 -9.11 2.26 -0.20
C LEU A 113 -10.04 3.18 0.60
N PHE A 114 -10.38 4.36 0.05
CA PHE A 114 -11.32 5.27 0.67
C PHE A 114 -12.75 4.72 0.63
N GLU A 115 -13.21 4.21 -0.51
CA GLU A 115 -14.58 3.72 -0.71
C GLU A 115 -14.88 2.52 0.18
N GLU A 116 -13.93 1.58 0.32
CA GLU A 116 -14.13 0.34 1.06
C GLU A 116 -13.77 0.38 2.55
N SER A 117 -12.91 1.31 2.98
CA SER A 117 -12.46 1.38 4.39
C SER A 117 -12.57 2.76 5.04
N SER A 118 -13.05 3.76 4.31
CA SER A 118 -13.07 5.17 4.73
C SER A 118 -11.68 5.78 4.99
N MET A 119 -10.60 5.09 4.58
CA MET A 119 -9.22 5.53 4.77
C MET A 119 -8.76 6.46 3.65
N LYS A 120 -8.37 7.69 4.00
CA LYS A 120 -7.72 8.64 3.08
C LYS A 120 -6.23 8.73 3.39
N LEU A 121 -5.39 8.14 2.53
CA LEU A 121 -3.93 8.16 2.72
C LEU A 121 -3.28 9.52 2.39
N PHE A 122 -3.98 10.39 1.66
CA PHE A 122 -3.49 11.74 1.35
C PHE A 122 -4.32 12.81 2.01
N ASN A 123 -3.69 13.56 2.90
CA ASN A 123 -4.22 14.84 3.37
C ASN A 123 -3.13 15.91 3.17
N ASN A 124 -3.11 16.51 1.96
CA ASN A 124 -2.20 17.61 1.64
C ASN A 124 -2.46 18.87 2.49
N GLU A 125 -3.59 18.90 3.22
CA GLU A 125 -4.02 20.07 3.98
C GLU A 125 -3.36 20.23 5.35
N SER A 126 -2.73 19.18 5.89
CA SER A 126 -2.25 19.19 7.29
C SER A 126 -0.74 19.25 7.48
N GLY A 127 0.07 19.33 6.41
CA GLY A 127 1.54 19.34 6.53
C GLY A 127 2.13 18.08 7.18
N ILE A 128 1.33 17.01 7.27
CA ILE A 128 1.75 15.70 7.77
C ILE A 128 2.49 15.01 6.62
N ARG A 129 3.61 14.34 6.94
CA ARG A 129 4.32 13.48 5.98
C ARG A 129 3.32 12.64 5.19
N PRO A 130 3.46 12.56 3.85
CA PRO A 130 2.70 11.57 3.11
C PRO A 130 2.98 10.19 3.72
N GLU A 131 1.94 9.43 3.94
CA GLU A 131 2.09 8.06 4.39
C GLU A 131 2.84 7.28 3.33
N PHE A 132 3.61 6.30 3.79
CA PHE A 132 4.37 5.47 2.88
C PHE A 132 3.40 4.57 2.11
N ILE A 133 3.36 4.73 0.79
CA ILE A 133 2.68 3.83 -0.14
C ILE A 133 3.55 3.65 -1.38
N GLU A 134 3.73 2.40 -1.81
CA GLU A 134 4.49 2.06 -3.01
C GLU A 134 3.89 0.84 -3.70
N GLN A 135 4.11 0.75 -5.00
CA GLN A 135 3.76 -0.44 -5.76
C GLN A 135 4.59 -1.64 -5.30
N LEU A 136 3.93 -2.75 -5.02
CA LEU A 136 4.58 -4.01 -4.66
C LEU A 136 5.04 -4.74 -5.93
N LYS A 137 4.09 -5.30 -6.65
CA LYS A 137 4.27 -5.92 -7.97
C LYS A 137 2.91 -6.16 -8.66
N THR A 138 2.97 -6.61 -9.88
CA THR A 138 1.78 -7.00 -10.66
C THR A 138 1.56 -8.51 -10.55
N TYR A 139 0.29 -8.91 -10.36
CA TYR A 139 -0.15 -10.31 -10.32
C TYR A 139 -1.06 -10.58 -11.51
N SER A 140 -0.70 -11.55 -12.33
CA SER A 140 -1.38 -11.88 -13.59
C SER A 140 -1.55 -13.38 -13.81
N ALA A 141 -1.55 -14.17 -12.74
CA ALA A 141 -1.76 -15.61 -12.86
C ALA A 141 -3.15 -15.91 -13.44
N ARG A 142 -3.22 -16.86 -14.37
CA ARG A 142 -4.52 -17.30 -14.92
C ARG A 142 -5.36 -17.91 -13.83
N GLY A 143 -6.63 -17.48 -13.74
CA GLY A 143 -7.58 -18.00 -12.78
C GLY A 143 -7.41 -17.44 -11.35
N ARG A 144 -6.57 -16.37 -11.17
CA ARG A 144 -6.53 -15.65 -9.90
C ARG A 144 -7.89 -15.06 -9.52
N ASP A 145 -8.64 -14.61 -10.51
CA ASP A 145 -10.04 -14.22 -10.39
C ASP A 145 -10.89 -15.19 -11.22
N PRO A 146 -11.91 -15.84 -10.62
CA PRO A 146 -12.75 -16.79 -11.36
C PRO A 146 -13.73 -16.14 -12.35
N ARG A 147 -13.93 -14.82 -12.26
CA ARG A 147 -14.91 -14.10 -13.08
C ARG A 147 -14.40 -13.83 -14.49
N GLU A 148 -13.12 -13.44 -14.60
CA GLU A 148 -12.47 -13.14 -15.88
C GLU A 148 -10.95 -13.10 -15.75
N PHE A 149 -10.24 -12.80 -16.83
CA PHE A 149 -8.79 -12.58 -16.76
C PHE A 149 -8.50 -11.19 -16.20
N VAL A 150 -8.13 -11.16 -14.93
CA VAL A 150 -7.83 -9.94 -14.20
C VAL A 150 -6.34 -9.86 -13.88
N ILE A 151 -5.75 -8.69 -14.12
CA ILE A 151 -4.42 -8.33 -13.66
C ILE A 151 -4.57 -7.32 -12.53
N THR A 152 -3.94 -7.57 -11.37
CA THR A 152 -3.88 -6.56 -10.32
C THR A 152 -2.50 -5.95 -10.18
N VAL A 153 -2.46 -4.64 -9.97
CA VAL A 153 -1.29 -3.89 -9.52
C VAL A 153 -1.42 -3.74 -8.02
N ALA A 154 -0.64 -4.53 -7.27
CA ALA A 154 -0.68 -4.48 -5.82
C ALA A 154 0.23 -3.38 -5.27
N TYR A 155 -0.24 -2.70 -4.23
CA TYR A 155 0.46 -1.68 -3.47
C TYR A 155 0.62 -2.13 -2.02
N TYR A 156 1.61 -1.58 -1.32
CA TYR A 156 1.70 -1.72 0.13
C TYR A 156 1.94 -0.36 0.78
N ALA A 157 1.34 -0.17 1.94
CA ALA A 157 1.37 1.08 2.67
C ALA A 157 1.68 0.84 4.15
N LEU A 158 2.33 1.81 4.79
CA LEU A 158 2.60 1.83 6.22
C LEU A 158 1.90 3.03 6.84
N VAL A 159 0.97 2.78 7.75
CA VAL A 159 0.15 3.82 8.36
C VAL A 159 0.14 3.72 9.88
N LYS A 160 -0.09 4.86 10.52
CA LYS A 160 -0.42 4.91 11.95
C LYS A 160 -1.90 4.62 12.11
N LYS A 161 -2.24 3.38 12.47
CA LYS A 161 -3.64 2.94 12.51
C LYS A 161 -4.54 3.82 13.39
N GLU A 162 -3.99 4.42 14.45
CA GLU A 162 -4.75 5.30 15.35
C GLU A 162 -5.22 6.61 14.71
N LYS A 163 -4.69 6.97 13.55
CA LYS A 163 -5.14 8.15 12.80
C LYS A 163 -6.40 7.92 11.99
N TYR A 164 -6.79 6.66 11.83
CA TYR A 164 -7.88 6.27 10.93
C TYR A 164 -9.01 5.60 11.69
N GLU A 165 -10.19 6.15 11.55
CA GLU A 165 -11.44 5.47 11.92
C GLU A 165 -11.86 4.61 10.74
N ILE A 166 -11.69 3.29 10.88
CA ILE A 166 -11.99 2.32 9.83
C ILE A 166 -13.46 1.96 9.88
N LYS A 167 -14.13 2.09 8.73
CA LYS A 167 -15.53 1.70 8.53
C LYS A 167 -15.65 1.00 7.19
N GLY A 168 -16.41 -0.09 7.15
CA GLY A 168 -16.82 -0.67 5.88
C GLY A 168 -17.64 0.33 5.07
N GLY A 169 -17.50 0.30 3.77
CA GLY A 169 -18.23 1.17 2.86
C GLY A 169 -18.39 0.49 1.50
N ASP A 170 -19.21 1.06 0.63
CA ASP A 170 -19.58 0.55 -0.70
C ASP A 170 -19.90 -0.96 -0.71
N ASP A 171 -19.03 -1.78 -1.27
CA ASP A 171 -19.18 -3.24 -1.36
C ASP A 171 -18.63 -4.00 -0.14
N ALA A 172 -17.96 -3.30 0.79
CA ALA A 172 -17.40 -3.85 2.00
C ALA A 172 -18.40 -3.80 3.17
N VAL A 173 -18.84 -4.96 3.65
CA VAL A 173 -19.73 -5.05 4.82
C VAL A 173 -19.02 -4.60 6.10
N GLU A 174 -17.72 -4.84 6.17
CA GLU A 174 -16.88 -4.57 7.33
C GLU A 174 -15.45 -4.31 6.88
N ALA A 175 -14.76 -3.40 7.55
CA ALA A 175 -13.31 -3.23 7.44
C ALA A 175 -12.68 -3.42 8.82
N ARG A 176 -11.56 -4.17 8.90
CA ARG A 176 -10.96 -4.54 10.19
C ARG A 176 -9.46 -4.77 10.08
N TRP A 177 -8.75 -4.45 11.17
CA TRP A 177 -7.34 -4.79 11.36
C TRP A 177 -7.18 -6.21 11.88
N PHE A 178 -6.26 -6.98 11.28
CA PHE A 178 -5.90 -8.32 11.70
C PHE A 178 -4.40 -8.42 11.92
N PRO A 179 -3.94 -9.04 13.01
CA PRO A 179 -2.54 -9.43 13.14
C PRO A 179 -2.12 -10.33 11.96
N VAL A 180 -0.90 -10.12 11.46
CA VAL A 180 -0.42 -10.86 10.27
C VAL A 180 -0.30 -12.36 10.54
N ASP A 181 -0.04 -12.76 11.78
CA ASP A 181 0.10 -14.15 12.22
C ASP A 181 -1.21 -14.95 12.22
N VAL A 182 -2.37 -14.28 12.32
CA VAL A 182 -3.68 -14.96 12.29
C VAL A 182 -4.24 -15.15 10.87
N LEU A 183 -3.59 -14.62 9.84
CA LEU A 183 -4.07 -14.73 8.45
C LEU A 183 -4.31 -16.17 7.96
N PRO A 184 -3.48 -17.17 8.34
CA PRO A 184 -3.72 -18.56 7.94
C PRO A 184 -5.05 -19.14 8.43
N GLU A 185 -5.66 -18.57 9.46
CA GLU A 185 -6.93 -19.01 10.03
C GLU A 185 -8.13 -18.37 9.32
N LEU A 186 -7.92 -17.35 8.49
CA LEU A 186 -8.96 -16.60 7.83
C LEU A 186 -9.30 -17.16 6.44
N LYS A 187 -10.56 -17.05 6.05
CA LYS A 187 -10.97 -17.27 4.66
C LYS A 187 -10.67 -16.00 3.85
N ILE A 188 -9.57 -16.00 3.14
CA ILE A 188 -9.13 -14.88 2.30
C ILE A 188 -9.49 -15.16 0.85
N ALA A 189 -10.03 -14.15 0.17
CA ALA A 189 -10.49 -14.22 -1.21
C ALA A 189 -9.30 -14.18 -2.18
N PHE A 190 -9.50 -14.73 -3.37
CA PHE A 190 -8.57 -14.69 -4.49
C PHE A 190 -7.18 -15.22 -4.11
N ASP A 191 -6.14 -14.56 -4.61
CA ASP A 191 -4.74 -14.75 -4.26
C ASP A 191 -4.22 -13.74 -3.22
N HIS A 192 -5.14 -13.05 -2.50
CA HIS A 192 -4.79 -11.98 -1.58
C HIS A 192 -3.91 -12.44 -0.41
N ALA A 193 -4.04 -13.69 0.04
CA ALA A 193 -3.14 -14.26 1.04
C ALA A 193 -1.68 -14.25 0.56
N GLN A 194 -1.44 -14.60 -0.72
CA GLN A 194 -0.11 -14.58 -1.33
C GLN A 194 0.39 -13.13 -1.48
N ILE A 195 -0.47 -12.20 -1.88
CA ILE A 195 -0.11 -10.77 -2.01
C ILE A 195 0.35 -10.21 -0.66
N ILE A 196 -0.37 -10.55 0.42
CA ILE A 196 0.00 -10.10 1.78
C ILE A 196 1.34 -10.70 2.19
N GLN A 197 1.56 -11.99 1.93
CA GLN A 197 2.84 -12.65 2.26
C GLN A 197 4.01 -11.99 1.52
N ASP A 198 3.87 -11.76 0.23
CA ASP A 198 4.89 -11.07 -0.58
C ASP A 198 5.17 -9.65 -0.06
N ALA A 199 4.13 -8.93 0.39
CA ALA A 199 4.28 -7.61 0.98
C ALA A 199 5.02 -7.64 2.33
N VAL A 200 4.75 -8.66 3.18
CA VAL A 200 5.49 -8.87 4.43
C VAL A 200 6.96 -9.17 4.15
N GLU A 201 7.25 -10.04 3.19
CA GLU A 201 8.63 -10.35 2.79
C GLU A 201 9.34 -9.09 2.27
N LYS A 202 8.65 -8.31 1.42
CA LYS A 202 9.18 -7.03 0.92
C LYS A 202 9.47 -6.03 2.03
N LEU A 203 8.58 -5.94 3.02
CA LEU A 203 8.76 -5.09 4.19
C LEU A 203 9.97 -5.55 5.04
N ARG A 204 10.12 -6.87 5.26
CA ARG A 204 11.26 -7.47 5.95
C ARG A 204 12.59 -7.20 5.25
N GLU A 205 12.64 -7.38 3.94
CA GLU A 205 13.83 -7.03 3.16
C GLU A 205 14.19 -5.55 3.32
N ARG A 206 13.20 -4.69 3.16
CA ARG A 206 13.42 -3.26 3.05
C ARG A 206 13.84 -2.60 4.37
N ILE A 207 13.31 -3.07 5.50
CA ILE A 207 13.65 -2.52 6.81
C ILE A 207 15.13 -2.67 7.18
N HIS A 208 15.85 -3.61 6.53
CA HIS A 208 17.31 -3.73 6.68
C HIS A 208 18.10 -2.61 6.01
N PHE A 209 17.52 -1.96 5.01
CA PHE A 209 18.23 -0.96 4.20
C PHE A 209 17.64 0.44 4.35
N GLU A 210 16.37 0.54 4.70
CA GLU A 210 15.64 1.80 4.80
C GLU A 210 14.89 1.90 6.14
N PRO A 211 14.82 3.10 6.73
CA PRO A 211 14.18 3.30 8.03
C PRO A 211 12.65 3.38 7.90
N ILE A 212 12.04 2.46 7.14
CA ILE A 212 10.60 2.49 6.86
C ILE A 212 9.73 2.32 8.11
N GLY A 213 10.24 1.66 9.16
CA GLY A 213 9.54 1.52 10.44
C GLY A 213 9.19 2.86 11.12
N PHE A 214 9.86 3.95 10.76
CA PHE A 214 9.52 5.28 11.28
C PHE A 214 8.18 5.82 10.81
N HIS A 215 7.64 5.32 9.70
CA HIS A 215 6.29 5.67 9.24
C HIS A 215 5.19 5.18 10.21
N LEU A 216 5.49 4.17 11.02
CA LEU A 216 4.61 3.62 12.05
C LEU A 216 4.73 4.33 13.42
N LEU A 217 5.70 5.24 13.58
CA LEU A 217 5.98 5.95 14.84
C LEU A 217 5.44 7.38 14.84
N ASP A 218 5.20 7.89 16.03
CA ASP A 218 4.98 9.31 16.24
C ASP A 218 6.27 10.12 15.98
N LYS A 219 6.14 11.43 15.77
CA LYS A 219 7.29 12.31 15.53
C LYS A 219 8.34 12.22 16.65
N GLU A 220 7.90 12.10 17.89
CA GLU A 220 8.73 11.82 19.05
C GLU A 220 8.40 10.43 19.57
N PHE A 221 9.40 9.58 19.73
CA PHE A 221 9.26 8.17 20.11
C PHE A 221 10.33 7.75 21.12
N THR A 222 10.11 6.63 21.78
CA THR A 222 11.10 5.98 22.63
C THR A 222 11.81 4.85 21.88
N MET A 223 13.05 4.52 22.29
CA MET A 223 13.78 3.38 21.71
C MET A 223 13.03 2.04 21.85
N PRO A 224 12.33 1.75 22.97
CA PRO A 224 11.50 0.55 23.04
C PRO A 224 10.35 0.52 22.02
N GLN A 225 9.72 1.66 21.70
CA GLN A 225 8.68 1.71 20.67
C GLN A 225 9.26 1.37 19.29
N LEU A 226 10.39 1.97 18.94
CA LEU A 226 11.09 1.64 17.68
C LEU A 226 11.50 0.17 17.65
N GLN A 227 12.07 -0.36 18.74
CA GLN A 227 12.48 -1.75 18.84
C GLN A 227 11.31 -2.73 18.63
N ASN A 228 10.16 -2.44 19.24
CA ASN A 228 8.95 -3.26 19.09
C ASN A 228 8.48 -3.35 17.63
N ILE A 229 8.57 -2.24 16.87
CA ILE A 229 8.22 -2.24 15.43
C ILE A 229 9.18 -3.13 14.63
N TYR A 230 10.49 -3.02 14.89
CA TYR A 230 11.48 -3.88 14.23
C TYR A 230 11.26 -5.36 14.57
N ILE A 231 10.94 -5.68 15.82
CA ILE A 231 10.62 -7.05 16.25
C ILE A 231 9.35 -7.55 15.55
N ALA A 232 8.30 -6.73 15.47
CA ALA A 232 7.04 -7.12 14.83
C ALA A 232 7.17 -7.35 13.31
N ILE A 233 8.03 -6.58 12.63
CA ILE A 233 8.24 -6.73 11.18
C ILE A 233 9.17 -7.92 10.88
N LEU A 234 10.31 -7.99 11.57
CA LEU A 234 11.34 -9.00 11.29
C LEU A 234 11.01 -10.37 11.88
N ASP A 235 10.13 -10.40 12.89
CA ASP A 235 9.74 -11.63 13.59
C ASP A 235 10.93 -12.52 13.95
N PRO A 236 11.95 -11.97 14.68
CA PRO A 236 13.16 -12.70 14.99
C PRO A 236 12.86 -13.84 15.95
N SER A 237 13.60 -14.96 15.81
CA SER A 237 13.55 -16.03 16.78
C SER A 237 13.82 -15.52 18.20
N GLU A 238 13.34 -16.21 19.23
CA GLU A 238 13.59 -15.82 20.63
C GLU A 238 15.09 -15.79 20.98
N GLU A 239 15.92 -16.52 20.23
CA GLU A 239 17.36 -16.59 20.39
C GLU A 239 18.11 -15.41 19.77
N ASP A 240 17.46 -14.60 18.94
CA ASP A 240 18.07 -13.39 18.36
C ASP A 240 18.31 -12.32 19.40
N LYS A 241 19.48 -12.39 20.02
CA LYS A 241 19.90 -11.43 21.07
C LYS A 241 20.20 -10.05 20.52
N ASN A 242 20.48 -9.88 19.23
CA ASN A 242 20.86 -8.59 18.66
C ASN A 242 19.68 -7.63 18.57
N LEU A 243 18.56 -8.09 18.01
CA LEU A 243 17.38 -7.28 17.85
C LEU A 243 16.60 -7.12 19.17
N ARG A 244 16.54 -8.18 20.00
CA ARG A 244 15.80 -8.19 21.28
C ARG A 244 16.57 -7.56 22.45
N ASP A 245 17.89 -7.34 22.33
CA ASP A 245 18.69 -6.73 23.41
C ASP A 245 18.40 -5.23 23.56
N ARG A 246 17.79 -4.89 24.69
CA ARG A 246 17.42 -3.49 25.04
C ARG A 246 18.62 -2.54 25.23
N ARG A 247 19.84 -3.05 25.33
CA ARG A 247 21.06 -2.24 25.47
C ARG A 247 21.77 -2.05 24.14
N ASN A 248 21.80 -3.08 23.31
CA ASN A 248 22.51 -3.08 22.04
C ASN A 248 21.70 -2.41 20.93
N PHE A 249 20.40 -2.65 20.85
CA PHE A 249 19.53 -2.04 19.85
C PHE A 249 19.62 -0.50 19.82
N PRO A 250 19.45 0.23 20.96
CA PRO A 250 19.57 1.68 20.96
C PRO A 250 20.96 2.18 20.53
N LYS A 251 22.04 1.50 20.93
CA LYS A 251 23.40 1.86 20.54
C LYS A 251 23.59 1.76 19.04
N LYS A 252 23.07 0.67 18.44
CA LYS A 252 23.12 0.42 17.01
C LYS A 252 22.33 1.48 16.24
N MET A 253 21.09 1.76 16.67
CA MET A 253 20.24 2.77 16.05
C MET A 253 20.81 4.18 16.13
N LEU A 254 21.38 4.57 17.25
CA LEU A 254 22.02 5.89 17.42
C LEU A 254 23.30 6.04 16.56
N LYS A 255 24.03 4.95 16.32
CA LYS A 255 25.23 4.96 15.47
C LYS A 255 24.92 5.29 14.01
N LEU A 256 23.68 5.11 13.55
CA LEU A 256 23.24 5.46 12.21
C LEU A 256 23.22 6.96 11.93
N GLY A 257 23.22 7.81 12.98
CA GLY A 257 23.40 9.25 12.88
C GLY A 257 22.16 10.07 12.50
N TYR A 258 21.03 9.42 12.14
CA TYR A 258 19.77 10.09 11.79
C TYR A 258 18.66 9.94 12.83
N ILE A 259 19.02 9.50 14.06
CA ILE A 259 18.13 9.51 15.23
C ILE A 259 18.76 10.45 16.26
N ARG A 260 17.99 11.45 16.68
CA ARG A 260 18.45 12.45 17.65
C ARG A 260 17.63 12.39 18.93
N GLU A 261 18.31 12.55 20.07
CA GLU A 261 17.64 12.75 21.36
C GLU A 261 17.02 14.15 21.43
N THR A 262 15.75 14.26 21.81
CA THR A 262 15.03 15.54 21.87
C THR A 262 15.30 16.34 23.14
N GLY A 263 15.98 15.73 24.11
CA GLY A 263 16.14 16.29 25.48
C GLY A 263 14.89 16.11 26.36
N LYS A 264 13.78 15.63 25.80
CA LYS A 264 12.53 15.39 26.52
C LYS A 264 12.45 13.95 27.03
N LYS A 265 11.52 13.72 27.96
CA LYS A 265 11.19 12.39 28.47
C LYS A 265 9.69 12.15 28.35
N LEU A 266 9.29 10.91 28.16
CA LEU A 266 7.88 10.51 28.14
C LEU A 266 7.28 10.73 29.54
N THR A 267 6.20 11.49 29.63
CA THR A 267 5.50 11.78 30.92
C THR A 267 4.45 10.69 31.20
N GLY A 268 4.02 10.58 32.45
CA GLY A 268 2.93 9.66 32.87
C GLY A 268 3.38 8.25 33.28
N ASN A 269 4.66 7.94 33.31
CA ASN A 269 5.15 6.68 33.84
C ASN A 269 5.47 6.76 35.35
N PRO A 270 5.05 5.76 36.16
CA PRO A 270 5.30 5.73 37.59
C PRO A 270 6.76 5.49 37.96
N TYR A 271 7.58 5.05 37.01
CA TYR A 271 9.01 4.77 37.17
C TYR A 271 9.85 5.70 36.27
N ARG A 272 11.13 5.37 36.06
CA ARG A 272 12.09 6.17 35.29
C ARG A 272 11.55 6.41 33.85
N SER A 273 11.19 7.66 33.58
CA SER A 273 10.63 8.07 32.27
C SER A 273 11.65 7.87 31.13
N PRO A 274 11.32 7.16 30.08
CA PRO A 274 12.21 6.96 28.93
C PRO A 274 12.45 8.28 28.19
N LYS A 275 13.66 8.40 27.61
CA LYS A 275 14.02 9.50 26.71
C LYS A 275 13.23 9.45 25.42
N LEU A 276 12.92 10.62 24.87
CA LEU A 276 12.29 10.78 23.57
C LEU A 276 13.34 11.10 22.50
N TYR A 277 13.14 10.51 21.35
CA TYR A 277 13.97 10.63 20.15
C TYR A 277 13.13 11.08 18.97
N THR A 278 13.76 11.63 17.96
CA THR A 278 13.14 12.01 16.69
C THR A 278 13.98 11.52 15.52
N PHE A 279 13.35 11.28 14.41
CA PHE A 279 14.00 10.95 13.15
C PHE A 279 14.42 12.26 12.44
N ASP A 280 15.67 12.31 11.99
CA ASP A 280 16.27 13.42 11.26
C ASP A 280 16.34 13.10 9.77
N GLU A 281 15.41 13.66 9.00
CA GLU A 281 15.30 13.43 7.56
C GLU A 281 16.49 13.95 6.77
N GLU A 282 17.03 15.11 7.18
CA GLU A 282 18.19 15.71 6.50
C GLU A 282 19.44 14.85 6.70
N ALA A 283 19.66 14.41 7.95
CA ALA A 283 20.76 13.50 8.26
C ALA A 283 20.61 12.15 7.54
N TYR A 284 19.38 11.63 7.45
CA TYR A 284 19.11 10.41 6.68
C TYR A 284 19.37 10.60 5.17
N ALA A 285 18.90 11.69 4.59
CA ALA A 285 19.15 12.00 3.18
C ALA A 285 20.65 12.12 2.87
N ALA A 286 21.42 12.69 3.80
CA ALA A 286 22.88 12.75 3.69
C ALA A 286 23.53 11.36 3.81
N ALA A 287 23.12 10.54 4.77
CA ALA A 287 23.59 9.18 4.97
C ALA A 287 23.29 8.28 3.76
N LYS A 288 22.10 8.41 3.16
CA LYS A 288 21.70 7.67 1.95
C LYS A 288 22.63 7.98 0.77
N LYS A 289 23.06 9.25 0.58
CA LYS A 289 23.98 9.66 -0.48
C LYS A 289 25.36 9.01 -0.39
N ILE A 290 25.85 8.74 0.82
CA ILE A 290 27.15 8.09 1.06
C ILE A 290 27.06 6.56 1.15
N GLY A 291 25.87 5.97 0.90
CA GLY A 291 25.68 4.52 0.88
C GLY A 291 25.60 3.85 2.24
N MET A 292 25.26 4.59 3.30
CA MET A 292 25.09 4.00 4.63
C MET A 292 23.89 3.06 4.65
N ARG A 293 24.09 1.84 5.16
CA ARG A 293 23.07 0.79 5.24
C ARG A 293 22.76 0.43 6.70
N LEU A 294 21.51 0.04 6.94
CA LEU A 294 21.08 -0.59 8.19
C LEU A 294 21.50 -2.06 8.16
N GLU A 295 22.55 -2.44 8.87
CA GLU A 295 22.91 -3.85 9.05
C GLU A 295 22.44 -4.32 10.41
N PHE A 296 21.52 -5.28 10.45
CA PHE A 296 21.07 -5.96 11.67
C PHE A 296 21.69 -7.35 11.76
#